data_e7dcdcf3ee523120cf8f32096dc12f9a
#
_entry.id   e7dcdcf3ee523120cf8f32096dc12f9a
#
_cell.length_a   1.000
_cell.length_b   1.000
_cell.length_c   1.000
_cell.angle_alpha   90.00
_cell.angle_beta   90.00
_cell.angle_gamma   90.00
#
_symmetry.space_group_name_H-M   'P 1'
#
loop_
_entity.id
_entity.type
_entity.pdbx_description
1 polymer ?
#
loop_
_entity_poly.entity_id
_entity_poly.type
_entity_poly.pdbx_seq_one_letter_code
_entity_poly.pdbx_strand_id
1 'polypeptide(L)'
;PVEEAANDVRDKVSTVVLPIEADKPIIEKFSSSSAPIITLFLSTKLDNLDSLMLHANEVVKPILQSIEGVGEVDIAGFRDKVIKIYPDTTLLSKYNLDLNNLASKIDEENIKKDGGRVIQNEKEWNISIDSDAINVEELENIKIKDGIRLKDVATVEETIKDERTFANYNTQKGVLLQVKKISGANEVNIAKVVKEKIPYIKELSTDFDINLLFDTTTFIESTYKSVQFDLILGCF
;
A
#
# COMPACT_ATOMS: atom_id res chain seq x y z
N PRO A 1 -16.58 12.07 -22.05
CA PRO A 1 -16.67 11.20 -20.86
C PRO A 1 -15.30 11.12 -20.18
N VAL A 2 -15.25 10.73 -18.91
CA VAL A 2 -14.02 10.73 -18.10
C VAL A 2 -12.95 9.78 -18.67
N GLU A 3 -13.37 8.68 -19.27
CA GLU A 3 -12.48 7.71 -19.93
C GLU A 3 -11.70 8.32 -21.10
N GLU A 4 -12.38 9.04 -21.93
CA GLU A 4 -11.79 9.70 -23.10
C GLU A 4 -10.78 10.77 -22.67
N ALA A 5 -11.15 11.60 -21.69
CA ALA A 5 -10.24 12.59 -21.11
C ALA A 5 -9.01 11.95 -20.45
N ALA A 6 -9.16 10.82 -19.76
CA ALA A 6 -8.06 10.12 -19.15
C ALA A 6 -7.10 9.51 -20.20
N ASN A 7 -7.64 9.02 -21.31
CA ASN A 7 -6.83 8.53 -22.41
C ASN A 7 -6.09 9.67 -23.12
N ASP A 8 -6.75 10.80 -23.37
CA ASP A 8 -6.11 12.00 -23.94
C ASP A 8 -4.96 12.51 -23.07
N VAL A 9 -5.15 12.51 -21.73
CA VAL A 9 -4.08 12.88 -20.80
C VAL A 9 -2.94 11.88 -20.87
N ARG A 10 -3.24 10.57 -20.90
CA ARG A 10 -2.21 9.51 -21.00
C ARG A 10 -1.40 9.65 -22.26
N ASP A 11 -2.05 9.88 -23.38
CA ASP A 11 -1.38 10.04 -24.68
C ASP A 11 -0.47 11.27 -24.69
N LYS A 12 -0.94 12.40 -24.17
CA LYS A 12 -0.11 13.62 -24.08
C LYS A 12 1.06 13.47 -23.12
N VAL A 13 0.86 12.82 -21.97
CA VAL A 13 1.92 12.58 -20.98
C VAL A 13 2.96 11.61 -21.52
N SER A 14 2.55 10.59 -22.29
CA SER A 14 3.47 9.63 -22.90
C SER A 14 4.43 10.25 -23.92
N THR A 15 4.06 11.41 -24.49
CA THR A 15 4.91 12.14 -25.46
C THR A 15 5.93 13.08 -24.80
N VAL A 16 5.81 13.29 -23.48
CA VAL A 16 6.75 14.15 -22.74
C VAL A 16 8.02 13.36 -22.43
N VAL A 17 9.15 13.87 -22.90
CA VAL A 17 10.46 13.32 -22.55
C VAL A 17 10.82 13.78 -21.15
N LEU A 18 10.77 12.86 -20.20
CA LEU A 18 11.16 13.10 -18.83
C LEU A 18 12.66 12.86 -18.63
N PRO A 19 13.30 13.55 -17.67
CA PRO A 19 14.67 13.21 -17.26
C PRO A 19 14.76 11.73 -16.84
N ILE A 20 15.93 11.12 -17.04
CA ILE A 20 16.16 9.70 -16.72
C ILE A 20 15.93 9.41 -15.21
N GLU A 21 16.03 10.43 -14.39
CA GLU A 21 15.88 10.37 -12.92
C GLU A 21 14.39 10.51 -12.47
N ALA A 22 13.47 10.80 -13.39
CA ALA A 22 12.07 10.98 -13.08
C ALA A 22 11.30 9.66 -13.21
N ASP A 23 10.52 9.35 -12.18
CA ASP A 23 9.57 8.23 -12.22
C ASP A 23 8.51 8.46 -13.30
N LYS A 24 7.97 7.36 -13.84
CA LYS A 24 6.88 7.43 -14.80
C LYS A 24 5.67 8.10 -14.18
N PRO A 25 5.04 9.08 -14.85
CA PRO A 25 3.86 9.74 -14.30
C PRO A 25 2.72 8.76 -14.13
N ILE A 26 2.11 8.79 -12.95
CA ILE A 26 0.90 8.02 -12.63
C ILE A 26 -0.30 8.92 -12.92
N ILE A 27 -1.22 8.41 -13.75
CA ILE A 27 -2.46 9.12 -14.09
C ILE A 27 -3.62 8.47 -13.35
N GLU A 28 -4.11 9.15 -12.35
CA GLU A 28 -5.24 8.69 -11.55
C GLU A 28 -6.51 9.47 -11.89
N LYS A 29 -7.64 8.73 -11.94
CA LYS A 29 -8.95 9.33 -12.09
C LYS A 29 -9.49 9.67 -10.71
N PHE A 30 -9.62 10.95 -10.42
CA PHE A 30 -10.27 11.38 -9.18
C PHE A 30 -11.79 11.46 -9.40
N SER A 31 -12.52 10.69 -8.64
CA SER A 31 -13.99 10.73 -8.62
C SER A 31 -14.50 10.83 -7.18
N SER A 32 -15.74 11.25 -7.00
CA SER A 32 -16.39 11.24 -5.66
C SER A 32 -16.50 9.83 -5.05
N SER A 33 -16.41 8.78 -5.89
CA SER A 33 -16.35 7.39 -5.43
C SER A 33 -14.97 7.00 -4.89
N SER A 34 -13.94 7.82 -5.11
CA SER A 34 -12.57 7.58 -4.59
C SER A 34 -12.40 8.01 -3.12
N ALA A 35 -13.36 8.78 -2.58
CA ALA A 35 -13.32 9.12 -1.16
C ALA A 35 -13.73 7.90 -0.30
N PRO A 36 -13.07 7.67 0.84
CA PRO A 36 -13.44 6.59 1.74
C PRO A 36 -14.81 6.87 2.39
N ILE A 37 -15.69 5.88 2.40
CA ILE A 37 -16.99 5.94 3.07
C ILE A 37 -16.88 5.58 4.54
N ILE A 38 -15.97 4.68 4.88
CA ILE A 38 -15.62 4.28 6.25
C ILE A 38 -14.11 4.24 6.40
N THR A 39 -13.64 4.72 7.54
CA THR A 39 -12.24 4.58 7.96
C THR A 39 -12.20 3.84 9.28
N LEU A 40 -11.49 2.72 9.30
CA LEU A 40 -11.24 1.91 10.48
C LEU A 40 -9.79 2.09 10.92
N PHE A 41 -9.53 2.07 12.22
CA PHE A 41 -8.21 2.05 12.79
C PHE A 41 -7.95 0.70 13.41
N LEU A 42 -6.91 0.04 12.97
CA LEU A 42 -6.42 -1.20 13.54
C LEU A 42 -5.17 -0.91 14.36
N SER A 43 -5.16 -1.32 15.62
CA SER A 43 -4.03 -1.18 16.54
C SER A 43 -3.65 -2.52 17.16
N THR A 44 -2.41 -2.61 17.64
CA THR A 44 -1.93 -3.78 18.37
C THR A 44 -1.78 -3.45 19.85
N LYS A 45 -2.05 -4.44 20.71
CA LYS A 45 -1.75 -4.41 22.15
C LYS A 45 -0.30 -4.77 22.43
N LEU A 46 0.34 -5.44 21.48
CA LEU A 46 1.75 -5.81 21.50
C LEU A 46 2.52 -4.75 20.68
N ASP A 47 3.73 -4.40 21.07
CA ASP A 47 4.55 -3.43 20.33
C ASP A 47 5.16 -4.08 19.05
N ASN A 48 4.31 -4.78 18.30
CA ASN A 48 4.67 -5.46 17.05
C ASN A 48 3.82 -4.94 15.88
N LEU A 49 4.29 -3.86 15.28
CA LEU A 49 3.61 -3.20 14.18
C LEU A 49 3.63 -4.06 12.88
N ASP A 50 4.63 -4.90 12.70
CA ASP A 50 4.76 -5.75 11.51
C ASP A 50 3.70 -6.84 11.49
N SER A 51 3.47 -7.49 12.63
CA SER A 51 2.39 -8.46 12.77
C SER A 51 1.02 -7.82 12.56
N LEU A 52 0.85 -6.56 13.02
CA LEU A 52 -0.37 -5.78 12.77
C LEU A 52 -0.59 -5.51 11.28
N MET A 53 0.48 -5.07 10.59
CA MET A 53 0.41 -4.77 9.16
C MET A 53 0.08 -6.02 8.33
N LEU A 54 0.74 -7.13 8.64
CA LEU A 54 0.46 -8.40 7.98
C LEU A 54 -0.99 -8.82 8.22
N HIS A 55 -1.49 -8.76 9.46
CA HIS A 55 -2.88 -9.07 9.78
C HIS A 55 -3.86 -8.14 9.06
N ALA A 56 -3.56 -6.85 8.98
CA ALA A 56 -4.37 -5.89 8.24
C ALA A 56 -4.47 -6.24 6.75
N ASN A 57 -3.35 -6.59 6.13
CA ASN A 57 -3.27 -6.88 4.70
C ASN A 57 -3.83 -8.26 4.33
N GLU A 58 -3.47 -9.30 5.09
CA GLU A 58 -3.79 -10.69 4.75
C GLU A 58 -5.16 -11.14 5.28
N VAL A 59 -5.64 -10.53 6.35
CA VAL A 59 -6.88 -10.98 7.00
C VAL A 59 -7.99 -9.93 6.89
N VAL A 60 -7.75 -8.72 7.39
CA VAL A 60 -8.83 -7.72 7.52
C VAL A 60 -9.22 -7.13 6.16
N LYS A 61 -8.24 -6.77 5.34
CA LYS A 61 -8.48 -6.18 4.00
C LYS A 61 -9.30 -7.11 3.10
N PRO A 62 -8.98 -8.41 2.92
CA PRO A 62 -9.80 -9.31 2.11
C PRO A 62 -11.23 -9.47 2.62
N ILE A 63 -11.44 -9.50 3.95
CA ILE A 63 -12.79 -9.57 4.54
C ILE A 63 -13.60 -8.32 4.14
N LEU A 64 -13.01 -7.13 4.24
CA LEU A 64 -13.69 -5.89 3.86
C LEU A 64 -13.91 -5.81 2.34
N GLN A 65 -12.96 -6.25 1.54
CA GLN A 65 -13.08 -6.30 0.08
C GLN A 65 -14.14 -7.30 -0.42
N SER A 66 -14.44 -8.34 0.36
CA SER A 66 -15.48 -9.31 0.02
C SER A 66 -16.90 -8.77 0.15
N ILE A 67 -17.09 -7.58 0.74
CA ILE A 67 -18.40 -6.96 0.93
C ILE A 67 -18.88 -6.41 -0.41
N GLU A 68 -20.11 -6.77 -0.79
CA GLU A 68 -20.71 -6.30 -2.03
C GLU A 68 -20.81 -4.77 -2.08
N GLY A 69 -20.31 -4.19 -3.18
CA GLY A 69 -20.28 -2.74 -3.38
C GLY A 69 -18.98 -2.08 -2.91
N VAL A 70 -18.13 -2.77 -2.18
CA VAL A 70 -16.74 -2.30 -1.89
C VAL A 70 -15.90 -2.41 -3.16
N GLY A 71 -15.27 -1.32 -3.56
CA GLY A 71 -14.39 -1.27 -4.72
C GLY A 71 -12.93 -1.44 -4.35
N GLU A 72 -12.51 -0.82 -3.28
CA GLU A 72 -11.14 -0.81 -2.84
C GLU A 72 -11.06 -0.65 -1.31
N VAL A 73 -10.03 -1.25 -0.72
CA VAL A 73 -9.66 -1.01 0.68
C VAL A 73 -8.19 -0.63 0.72
N ASP A 74 -7.91 0.64 1.03
CA ASP A 74 -6.56 1.14 1.21
C ASP A 74 -6.11 0.99 2.64
N ILE A 75 -4.83 0.72 2.81
CA ILE A 75 -4.19 0.68 4.12
C ILE A 75 -3.20 1.85 4.20
N ALA A 76 -3.51 2.87 5.00
CA ALA A 76 -2.59 3.95 5.29
C ALA A 76 -1.83 3.68 6.60
N GLY A 77 -0.54 4.04 6.61
CA GLY A 77 0.38 3.66 7.71
C GLY A 77 0.99 2.26 7.51
N PHE A 78 0.64 1.58 6.42
CA PHE A 78 1.24 0.30 6.04
C PHE A 78 2.65 0.50 5.50
N ARG A 79 3.54 -0.41 5.87
CA ARG A 79 4.92 -0.45 5.39
C ARG A 79 5.19 -1.80 4.79
N ASP A 80 5.50 -1.82 3.50
CA ASP A 80 5.90 -3.03 2.82
C ASP A 80 7.21 -3.56 3.37
N LYS A 81 7.34 -4.86 3.45
CA LYS A 81 8.64 -5.50 3.60
C LYS A 81 9.43 -5.28 2.33
N VAL A 82 10.67 -4.90 2.48
CA VAL A 82 11.59 -4.70 1.35
C VAL A 82 12.92 -5.38 1.66
N ILE A 83 13.59 -5.84 0.63
CA ILE A 83 14.95 -6.31 0.76
C ILE A 83 15.88 -5.17 0.38
N LYS A 84 16.69 -4.69 1.32
CA LYS A 84 17.73 -3.68 1.08
C LYS A 84 19.04 -4.37 0.77
N ILE A 85 19.68 -3.93 -0.30
CA ILE A 85 20.99 -4.38 -0.72
C ILE A 85 21.98 -3.24 -0.46
N TYR A 86 22.96 -3.49 0.39
CA TYR A 86 24.01 -2.53 0.74
C TYR A 86 25.33 -2.94 0.08
N PRO A 87 25.67 -2.36 -1.08
CA PRO A 87 26.91 -2.67 -1.78
C PRO A 87 28.14 -2.17 -1.00
N ASP A 88 29.20 -2.99 -0.91
CA ASP A 88 30.50 -2.58 -0.43
C ASP A 88 31.32 -2.03 -1.59
N THR A 89 31.54 -0.72 -1.60
CA THR A 89 32.29 -0.03 -2.65
C THR A 89 33.74 -0.49 -2.78
N THR A 90 34.34 -0.94 -1.69
CA THR A 90 35.70 -1.46 -1.68
C THR A 90 35.79 -2.80 -2.39
N LEU A 91 34.80 -3.68 -2.12
CA LEU A 91 34.70 -4.98 -2.76
C LEU A 91 34.32 -4.85 -4.23
N LEU A 92 33.38 -3.94 -4.57
CA LEU A 92 33.04 -3.64 -5.95
C LEU A 92 34.26 -3.21 -6.75
N SER A 93 35.03 -2.27 -6.22
CA SER A 93 36.28 -1.79 -6.87
C SER A 93 37.33 -2.92 -7.03
N LYS A 94 37.49 -3.79 -6.03
CA LYS A 94 38.39 -4.93 -6.06
C LYS A 94 38.07 -5.90 -7.20
N TYR A 95 36.75 -6.09 -7.49
CA TYR A 95 36.31 -7.01 -8.53
C TYR A 95 36.00 -6.33 -9.89
N ASN A 96 36.39 -5.04 -10.05
CA ASN A 96 36.08 -4.22 -11.23
C ASN A 96 34.59 -4.28 -11.59
N LEU A 97 33.75 -4.04 -10.59
CA LEU A 97 32.29 -3.90 -10.71
C LEU A 97 31.93 -2.46 -10.37
N ASP A 98 30.98 -1.89 -11.12
CA ASP A 98 30.33 -0.64 -10.75
C ASP A 98 28.88 -0.90 -10.30
N LEU A 99 28.26 0.11 -9.72
CA LEU A 99 26.89 0.02 -9.22
C LEU A 99 25.87 -0.20 -10.33
N ASN A 100 26.09 0.39 -11.51
CA ASN A 100 25.18 0.23 -12.64
C ASN A 100 25.20 -1.22 -13.14
N ASN A 101 26.41 -1.82 -13.21
CA ASN A 101 26.56 -3.22 -13.56
C ASN A 101 25.92 -4.13 -12.52
N LEU A 102 26.05 -3.81 -11.23
CA LEU A 102 25.37 -4.55 -10.16
C LEU A 102 23.87 -4.47 -10.29
N ALA A 103 23.30 -3.26 -10.45
CA ALA A 103 21.88 -3.04 -10.59
C ALA A 103 21.32 -3.77 -11.84
N SER A 104 22.01 -3.64 -13.00
CA SER A 104 21.58 -4.32 -14.22
C SER A 104 21.59 -5.84 -14.10
N LYS A 105 22.56 -6.40 -13.37
CA LYS A 105 22.62 -7.85 -13.14
C LYS A 105 21.53 -8.35 -12.22
N ILE A 106 21.21 -7.58 -11.17
CA ILE A 106 20.09 -7.89 -10.29
C ILE A 106 18.77 -7.84 -11.07
N ASP A 107 18.60 -6.82 -11.94
CA ASP A 107 17.42 -6.69 -12.79
C ASP A 107 17.29 -7.83 -13.81
N GLU A 108 18.38 -8.25 -14.43
CA GLU A 108 18.41 -9.36 -15.41
C GLU A 108 18.01 -10.70 -14.79
N GLU A 109 18.51 -10.98 -13.59
CA GLU A 109 18.23 -12.23 -12.87
C GLU A 109 16.85 -12.21 -12.21
N ASN A 110 16.33 -11.02 -11.94
CA ASN A 110 15.04 -10.80 -11.30
C ASN A 110 13.93 -10.58 -12.35
N ILE A 111 13.56 -11.63 -13.05
CA ILE A 111 12.60 -11.63 -14.19
C ILE A 111 11.17 -11.25 -13.77
N LYS A 112 10.86 -11.13 -12.48
CA LYS A 112 9.58 -10.62 -11.97
C LYS A 112 9.75 -9.17 -11.51
N LYS A 113 9.50 -8.27 -12.42
CA LYS A 113 9.56 -6.81 -12.20
C LYS A 113 8.48 -6.36 -11.25
N ASP A 114 8.91 -5.88 -10.15
CA ASP A 114 8.52 -4.64 -9.49
C ASP A 114 9.34 -4.53 -8.20
N GLY A 115 10.13 -3.73 -8.19
CA GLY A 115 11.18 -2.86 -7.94
C GLY A 115 11.77 -2.87 -6.53
N GLY A 116 12.86 -2.29 -6.16
CA GLY A 116 13.58 -2.02 -4.91
C GLY A 116 14.34 -0.72 -4.94
N ARG A 117 15.06 -0.40 -3.88
CA ARG A 117 15.77 0.88 -3.74
C ARG A 117 17.23 0.67 -3.34
N VAL A 118 18.15 1.27 -4.07
CA VAL A 118 19.58 1.35 -3.72
C VAL A 118 19.93 2.76 -3.26
N ILE A 119 20.56 2.92 -2.09
CA ILE A 119 21.00 4.22 -1.56
C ILE A 119 22.51 4.27 -1.55
N GLN A 120 23.10 5.22 -2.29
CA GLN A 120 24.55 5.54 -2.21
C GLN A 120 24.79 7.04 -2.39
N ASN A 121 25.58 7.66 -1.50
CA ASN A 121 26.06 9.04 -1.56
C ASN A 121 24.96 10.07 -1.95
N GLU A 122 23.83 10.05 -1.23
CA GLU A 122 22.67 10.93 -1.48
C GLU A 122 21.90 10.65 -2.78
N LYS A 123 22.27 9.63 -3.57
CA LYS A 123 21.47 9.15 -4.71
C LYS A 123 20.73 7.88 -4.34
N GLU A 124 19.44 7.94 -4.50
CA GLU A 124 18.51 6.90 -4.16
C GLU A 124 18.02 6.19 -5.43
N TRP A 125 18.26 4.89 -5.54
CA TRP A 125 17.80 4.04 -6.63
C TRP A 125 16.69 3.13 -6.11
N ASN A 126 15.51 3.23 -6.71
CA ASN A 126 14.39 2.40 -6.31
C ASN A 126 14.32 1.17 -7.23
N ILE A 127 14.55 0.01 -6.66
CA ILE A 127 14.22 -1.29 -7.23
C ILE A 127 13.15 -1.90 -6.31
N SER A 128 11.82 -2.03 -6.65
CA SER A 128 10.78 -2.70 -5.85
C SER A 128 10.65 -4.15 -6.28
N ILE A 129 10.81 -5.08 -5.40
CA ILE A 129 10.66 -6.51 -5.61
C ILE A 129 9.38 -6.91 -4.88
N ASP A 130 8.48 -7.58 -5.56
CA ASP A 130 7.33 -8.21 -4.90
C ASP A 130 7.86 -9.28 -3.94
N SER A 131 7.84 -8.97 -2.65
CA SER A 131 8.55 -9.72 -1.60
C SER A 131 7.98 -11.13 -1.37
N ASP A 132 6.83 -11.45 -1.96
CA ASP A 132 6.20 -12.76 -1.78
C ASP A 132 6.89 -13.88 -2.59
N ALA A 133 7.86 -13.55 -3.45
CA ALA A 133 8.46 -14.49 -4.37
C ALA A 133 9.98 -14.70 -4.22
N ILE A 134 10.73 -13.86 -3.51
CA ILE A 134 12.19 -13.94 -3.46
C ILE A 134 12.69 -13.97 -2.01
N ASN A 135 13.33 -15.08 -1.67
CA ASN A 135 14.00 -15.25 -0.39
C ASN A 135 15.36 -14.51 -0.40
N VAL A 136 15.76 -13.93 0.75
CA VAL A 136 17.06 -13.29 0.93
C VAL A 136 18.20 -14.21 0.45
N GLU A 137 18.12 -15.51 0.75
CA GLU A 137 19.12 -16.51 0.31
C GLU A 137 19.22 -16.63 -1.21
N GLU A 138 18.12 -16.49 -1.93
CA GLU A 138 18.13 -16.54 -3.40
C GLU A 138 18.83 -15.31 -3.98
N LEU A 139 18.50 -14.12 -3.43
CA LEU A 139 19.16 -12.87 -3.82
C LEU A 139 20.67 -12.90 -3.52
N GLU A 140 21.07 -13.33 -2.34
CA GLU A 140 22.48 -13.47 -1.95
C GLU A 140 23.29 -14.36 -2.91
N ASN A 141 22.62 -15.36 -3.49
CA ASN A 141 23.25 -16.31 -4.40
C ASN A 141 23.20 -15.90 -5.88
N ILE A 142 22.61 -14.75 -6.22
CA ILE A 142 22.63 -14.22 -7.59
C ILE A 142 24.08 -14.07 -8.07
N LYS A 143 24.34 -14.58 -9.27
CA LYS A 143 25.68 -14.52 -9.90
C LYS A 143 25.85 -13.16 -10.57
N ILE A 144 26.72 -12.33 -10.02
CA ILE A 144 27.01 -11.00 -10.54
C ILE A 144 28.09 -11.07 -11.63
N LYS A 145 29.12 -11.91 -11.42
CA LYS A 145 30.22 -12.16 -12.35
C LYS A 145 30.72 -13.60 -12.16
N ASP A 146 31.54 -14.11 -13.09
CA ASP A 146 32.09 -15.46 -12.95
C ASP A 146 32.81 -15.65 -11.61
N GLY A 147 32.25 -16.54 -10.80
CA GLY A 147 32.76 -16.87 -9.47
C GLY A 147 32.43 -15.86 -8.37
N ILE A 148 31.64 -14.79 -8.66
CA ILE A 148 31.27 -13.76 -7.69
C ILE A 148 29.74 -13.71 -7.58
N ARG A 149 29.23 -13.85 -6.36
CA ARG A 149 27.81 -13.74 -6.02
C ARG A 149 27.51 -12.40 -5.36
N LEU A 150 26.24 -12.05 -5.26
CA LEU A 150 25.80 -10.81 -4.62
C LEU A 150 26.32 -10.68 -3.18
N LYS A 151 26.26 -11.74 -2.40
CA LYS A 151 26.78 -11.79 -1.02
C LYS A 151 28.29 -11.53 -0.88
N ASP A 152 29.06 -11.69 -1.95
CA ASP A 152 30.50 -11.46 -1.95
C ASP A 152 30.84 -9.96 -2.11
N VAL A 153 29.86 -9.14 -2.49
CA VAL A 153 30.05 -7.70 -2.79
C VAL A 153 29.01 -6.78 -2.15
N ALA A 154 27.98 -7.36 -1.51
CA ALA A 154 26.91 -6.61 -0.85
C ALA A 154 26.36 -7.37 0.35
N THR A 155 25.82 -6.64 1.32
CA THR A 155 24.98 -7.19 2.39
C THR A 155 23.53 -7.09 1.97
N VAL A 156 22.78 -8.19 2.12
CA VAL A 156 21.35 -8.27 1.78
C VAL A 156 20.56 -8.43 3.08
N GLU A 157 19.62 -7.55 3.33
CA GLU A 157 18.80 -7.56 4.55
C GLU A 157 17.33 -7.39 4.22
N GLU A 158 16.48 -8.27 4.77
CA GLU A 158 15.05 -8.04 4.81
C GLU A 158 14.75 -6.97 5.87
N THR A 159 14.10 -5.91 5.47
CA THR A 159 13.74 -4.79 6.34
C THR A 159 12.38 -4.24 5.96
N ILE A 160 11.95 -3.23 6.68
CA ILE A 160 10.71 -2.53 6.38
C ILE A 160 11.04 -1.25 5.64
N LYS A 161 10.21 -0.91 4.65
CA LYS A 161 10.34 0.36 3.91
C LYS A 161 10.35 1.54 4.87
N ASP A 162 11.17 2.54 4.58
CA ASP A 162 11.32 3.71 5.43
C ASP A 162 9.97 4.39 5.72
N GLU A 163 9.84 4.89 6.94
CA GLU A 163 8.60 5.47 7.46
C GLU A 163 8.25 6.77 6.70
N ARG A 164 7.32 6.69 5.75
CA ARG A 164 6.79 7.87 5.05
C ARG A 164 5.42 8.29 5.58
N THR A 165 4.66 7.32 6.10
CA THR A 165 3.34 7.53 6.68
C THR A 165 3.22 6.75 7.97
N PHE A 166 2.58 7.35 8.97
CA PHE A 166 2.25 6.68 10.22
C PHE A 166 0.81 7.05 10.61
N ALA A 167 0.14 6.13 11.28
CA ALA A 167 -1.18 6.37 11.84
C ALA A 167 -1.12 6.20 13.35
N ASN A 168 -1.56 7.21 14.08
CA ASN A 168 -1.70 7.18 15.52
C ASN A 168 -3.12 7.58 15.92
N TYR A 169 -3.70 6.84 16.82
CA TYR A 169 -4.98 7.16 17.44
C TYR A 169 -4.92 6.92 18.93
N ASN A 170 -5.28 7.92 19.73
CA ASN A 170 -5.20 7.85 21.21
C ASN A 170 -3.83 7.36 21.70
N THR A 171 -2.73 7.89 21.16
CA THR A 171 -1.35 7.52 21.47
C THR A 171 -0.94 6.11 21.05
N GLN A 172 -1.83 5.30 20.51
CA GLN A 172 -1.51 3.98 19.97
C GLN A 172 -1.11 4.09 18.50
N LYS A 173 -0.03 3.41 18.14
CA LYS A 173 0.37 3.23 16.74
C LYS A 173 -0.50 2.17 16.08
N GLY A 174 -0.80 2.37 14.82
CA GLY A 174 -1.63 1.44 14.07
C GLY A 174 -1.67 1.73 12.59
N VAL A 175 -2.63 1.13 11.92
CA VAL A 175 -2.90 1.34 10.50
C VAL A 175 -4.36 1.76 10.29
N LEU A 176 -4.58 2.55 9.24
CA LEU A 176 -5.92 2.95 8.82
C LEU A 176 -6.36 2.08 7.64
N LEU A 177 -7.55 1.49 7.74
CA LEU A 177 -8.19 0.83 6.62
C LEU A 177 -9.29 1.76 6.09
N GLN A 178 -9.14 2.20 4.86
CA GLN A 178 -10.04 3.13 4.19
C GLN A 178 -10.88 2.37 3.16
N VAL A 179 -12.16 2.18 3.46
CA VAL A 179 -13.10 1.46 2.59
C VAL A 179 -13.70 2.43 1.58
N LYS A 180 -13.51 2.15 0.30
CA LYS A 180 -14.05 2.89 -0.83
C LYS A 180 -15.10 2.05 -1.55
N LYS A 181 -16.09 2.68 -2.14
CA LYS A 181 -17.13 2.00 -2.90
C LYS A 181 -16.83 1.93 -4.40
N ILE A 182 -17.46 0.99 -5.08
CA ILE A 182 -17.59 1.08 -6.54
C ILE A 182 -18.57 2.20 -6.92
N SER A 183 -18.43 2.73 -8.13
CA SER A 183 -19.34 3.77 -8.63
C SER A 183 -20.80 3.25 -8.66
N GLY A 184 -21.72 4.04 -8.12
CA GLY A 184 -23.15 3.70 -8.08
C GLY A 184 -23.58 2.82 -6.91
N ALA A 185 -22.66 2.29 -6.09
CA ALA A 185 -23.04 1.48 -4.92
C ALA A 185 -23.63 2.33 -3.79
N ASN A 186 -24.49 1.69 -2.99
CA ASN A 186 -25.16 2.32 -1.85
C ASN A 186 -24.23 2.39 -0.63
N GLU A 187 -23.76 3.60 -0.29
CA GLU A 187 -22.84 3.86 0.80
C GLU A 187 -23.37 3.41 2.16
N VAL A 188 -24.68 3.67 2.43
CA VAL A 188 -25.31 3.35 3.71
C VAL A 188 -25.35 1.83 3.93
N ASN A 189 -25.68 1.07 2.87
CA ASN A 189 -25.71 -0.38 2.97
C ASN A 189 -24.30 -0.96 3.20
N ILE A 190 -23.28 -0.48 2.47
CA ILE A 190 -21.89 -0.92 2.66
C ILE A 190 -21.43 -0.61 4.07
N ALA A 191 -21.68 0.63 4.55
CA ALA A 191 -21.28 1.02 5.90
C ALA A 191 -21.93 0.16 6.98
N LYS A 192 -23.19 -0.19 6.80
CA LYS A 192 -23.91 -1.09 7.70
C LYS A 192 -23.24 -2.47 7.76
N VAL A 193 -22.99 -3.08 6.61
CA VAL A 193 -22.35 -4.41 6.54
C VAL A 193 -20.92 -4.38 7.09
N VAL A 194 -20.15 -3.32 6.82
CA VAL A 194 -18.82 -3.14 7.42
C VAL A 194 -18.90 -3.11 8.94
N LYS A 195 -19.84 -2.32 9.49
CA LYS A 195 -20.03 -2.24 10.96
C LYS A 195 -20.43 -3.58 11.56
N GLU A 196 -21.28 -4.35 10.88
CA GLU A 196 -21.67 -5.70 11.31
C GLU A 196 -20.52 -6.71 11.27
N LYS A 197 -19.49 -6.48 10.43
CA LYS A 197 -18.28 -7.32 10.37
C LYS A 197 -17.23 -7.00 11.44
N ILE A 198 -17.26 -5.81 12.05
CA ILE A 198 -16.28 -5.41 13.07
C ILE A 198 -16.19 -6.41 14.24
N PRO A 199 -17.31 -6.88 14.86
CA PRO A 199 -17.23 -7.88 15.92
C PRO A 199 -16.54 -9.17 15.49
N TYR A 200 -16.89 -9.67 14.30
CA TYR A 200 -16.27 -10.86 13.73
C TYR A 200 -14.75 -10.68 13.53
N ILE A 201 -14.33 -9.53 12.99
CA ILE A 201 -12.90 -9.23 12.81
C ILE A 201 -12.18 -9.18 14.17
N LYS A 202 -12.81 -8.62 15.21
CA LYS A 202 -12.25 -8.60 16.57
C LYS A 202 -12.06 -10.00 17.18
N GLU A 203 -12.92 -10.92 16.84
CA GLU A 203 -12.84 -12.32 17.34
C GLU A 203 -11.71 -13.13 16.66
N LEU A 204 -11.28 -12.72 15.44
CA LEU A 204 -10.22 -13.44 14.72
C LEU A 204 -8.85 -13.34 15.40
N SER A 205 -8.62 -12.29 16.19
CA SER A 205 -7.37 -12.14 16.96
C SER A 205 -7.60 -11.27 18.20
N THR A 206 -7.11 -11.74 19.33
CA THR A 206 -7.15 -11.01 20.61
C THR A 206 -6.04 -9.96 20.74
N ASP A 207 -5.03 -10.03 19.88
CA ASP A 207 -3.84 -9.19 19.93
C ASP A 207 -4.05 -7.84 19.26
N PHE A 208 -5.08 -7.75 18.44
CA PHE A 208 -5.42 -6.54 17.68
C PHE A 208 -6.76 -5.97 18.14
N ASP A 209 -6.89 -4.65 18.01
CA ASP A 209 -8.14 -3.94 18.24
C ASP A 209 -8.49 -3.11 17.00
N ILE A 210 -9.79 -3.12 16.63
CA ILE A 210 -10.30 -2.38 15.49
C ILE A 210 -11.36 -1.37 15.96
N ASN A 211 -11.18 -0.13 15.58
CA ASN A 211 -12.03 0.98 15.94
C ASN A 211 -12.55 1.72 14.70
N LEU A 212 -13.82 2.06 14.71
CA LEU A 212 -14.42 2.93 13.70
C LEU A 212 -14.01 4.37 13.98
N LEU A 213 -13.24 5.01 13.07
CA LEU A 213 -12.82 6.40 13.22
C LEU A 213 -13.75 7.37 12.50
N PHE A 214 -14.15 7.02 11.30
CA PHE A 214 -14.91 7.90 10.45
C PHE A 214 -15.96 7.13 9.65
N ASP A 215 -17.16 7.69 9.57
CA ASP A 215 -18.30 7.14 8.85
C ASP A 215 -19.10 8.29 8.21
N THR A 216 -19.00 8.42 6.89
CA THR A 216 -19.71 9.45 6.13
C THR A 216 -21.21 9.24 6.13
N THR A 217 -21.67 8.00 6.36
CA THR A 217 -23.08 7.65 6.22
C THR A 217 -23.95 8.10 7.40
N THR A 218 -23.33 8.39 8.54
CA THR A 218 -24.06 8.92 9.71
C THR A 218 -24.77 10.24 9.40
N PHE A 219 -24.10 11.11 8.63
CA PHE A 219 -24.68 12.37 8.18
C PHE A 219 -25.82 12.13 7.19
N ILE A 220 -25.65 11.21 6.25
CA ILE A 220 -26.67 10.84 5.25
C ILE A 220 -27.91 10.29 5.94
N GLU A 221 -27.74 9.37 6.89
CA GLU A 221 -28.85 8.77 7.66
C GLU A 221 -29.61 9.81 8.49
N SER A 222 -28.88 10.73 9.14
CA SER A 222 -29.53 11.78 9.94
C SER A 222 -30.33 12.76 9.07
N THR A 223 -29.76 13.16 7.94
CA THR A 223 -30.47 14.02 6.96
C THR A 223 -31.71 13.35 6.40
N TYR A 224 -31.61 12.06 6.04
CA TYR A 224 -32.75 11.29 5.53
C TYR A 224 -33.87 11.20 6.56
N LYS A 225 -33.56 10.92 7.82
CA LYS A 225 -34.55 10.90 8.92
C LYS A 225 -35.23 12.26 9.13
N SER A 226 -34.46 13.35 9.06
CA SER A 226 -35.00 14.70 9.19
C SER A 226 -35.96 15.01 8.07
N VAL A 227 -35.61 14.72 6.82
CA VAL A 227 -36.48 14.92 5.65
C VAL A 227 -37.76 14.08 5.76
N GLN A 228 -37.66 12.82 6.19
CA GLN A 228 -38.82 11.98 6.41
C GLN A 228 -39.76 12.57 7.46
N PHE A 229 -39.20 13.06 8.57
CA PHE A 229 -39.99 13.68 9.64
C PHE A 229 -40.68 14.95 9.16
N ASP A 230 -39.98 15.80 8.42
CA ASP A 230 -40.55 17.04 7.85
C ASP A 230 -41.66 16.75 6.86
N LEU A 231 -41.54 15.72 6.01
CA LEU A 231 -42.57 15.28 5.09
C LEU A 231 -43.80 14.78 5.83
N ILE A 232 -43.65 13.99 6.90
CA ILE A 232 -44.76 13.50 7.70
C ILE A 232 -45.49 14.67 8.38
N LEU A 233 -44.72 15.61 8.97
CA LEU A 233 -45.32 16.82 9.59
C LEU A 233 -46.01 17.74 8.58
N GLY A 234 -45.47 17.85 7.37
CA GLY A 234 -46.06 18.70 6.32
C GLY A 234 -47.29 18.10 5.67
N CYS A 235 -47.59 16.81 5.91
CA CYS A 235 -48.81 16.15 5.43
C CYS A 235 -50.01 16.25 6.41
N PHE A 236 -49.80 16.77 7.60
CA PHE A 236 -50.82 17.06 8.60
C PHE A 236 -51.08 18.56 8.71
#